data_d56662913ce2bc08e23fcd402a8bcd69
#
_entry.id   d56662913ce2bc08e23fcd402a8bcd69
#
_cell.length_a   1.000
_cell.length_b   1.000
_cell.length_c   1.000
_cell.angle_alpha   90.00
_cell.angle_beta   90.00
_cell.angle_gamma   90.00
#
_symmetry.space_group_name_H-M   'P 1'
#
loop_
_entity.id
_entity.type
_entity.pdbx_description
1 polymer ?
#
loop_
_entity_poly.entity_id
_entity_poly.type
_entity_poly.pdbx_seq_one_letter_code
_entity_poly.pdbx_strand_id
1 'polypeptide(L)'
;MKLVQFSFKCSRQVPFYAQLCNDYLANEPYEITIGFVKNRYLIEAVGEQAQLEALAEKIAHDFLLSIWLVESKVEEIIHREGSVVPLINTQHHLPFCQHCEPLLGDNQSPRFGELALPCACCHGEQRLHQAISISQLKVWANDILTTGNVLFTLTTEQGKHQVFQLSTTPVLTSSQERPQILICNPNNVPLHFFTPSEHVLALSSLEKPRVTVQPRAQHRQLQAPLYDLCFSYNRVLTVLTEILRQQGVDFVFIDTNHWQPLITWIEKGWSQVDSDPELDLPVSIKALEPLHDQACINGLNAYWHKRRIHFDYKSNHPNDVPSHALPICALHGGNIESGNGRNTAVIYFGRYAAGEIICQDKFTRTDSFLVLPSLPQTGHEIIRLMATGEQAAILAKFKESLPYSYQALSQINLADSHNQLSGLFAVAATILGLSTSSTNSIQYLNDALIAKALQNSGQKGHRVDYSLDMVDGKRTIEWAKTLGSLMSFCLVVDESELDKLAFGIMDSLADYIANWLERIDETTGLNAVVLAGSDFANEVLTERLSLRVGKNFTITVNRQLELDGSNLSAGALYLKMRRR
;
A
#
# COMPACT_ATOMS: atom_id res chain seq x y z
N MET A 1 28.11 -9.25 36.10
CA MET A 1 26.92 -8.51 35.62
C MET A 1 27.27 -7.85 34.31
N LYS A 2 26.43 -8.00 33.29
CA LYS A 2 26.56 -7.39 31.98
C LYS A 2 25.40 -6.44 31.74
N LEU A 3 25.62 -5.38 30.97
CA LEU A 3 24.57 -4.49 30.47
C LEU A 3 24.26 -4.88 29.01
N VAL A 4 23.04 -5.33 28.75
CA VAL A 4 22.59 -5.79 27.44
C VAL A 4 21.45 -4.92 26.94
N GLN A 5 21.50 -4.55 25.66
CA GLN A 5 20.46 -3.82 24.97
C GLN A 5 19.75 -4.75 23.96
N PHE A 6 18.43 -4.82 24.06
CA PHE A 6 17.53 -5.38 23.07
C PHE A 6 16.95 -4.24 22.25
N SER A 7 17.15 -4.25 20.95
CA SER A 7 16.73 -3.17 20.07
C SER A 7 15.90 -3.66 18.92
N PHE A 8 14.80 -2.93 18.62
CA PHE A 8 13.85 -3.22 17.55
C PHE A 8 13.73 -1.98 16.66
N LYS A 9 14.41 -1.99 15.52
CA LYS A 9 14.37 -0.90 14.55
C LYS A 9 13.15 -1.05 13.67
N CYS A 10 12.30 -0.04 13.65
CA CYS A 10 11.09 -0.03 12.84
C CYS A 10 11.13 1.09 11.80
N SER A 11 10.55 0.83 10.62
CA SER A 11 10.38 1.86 9.58
C SER A 11 9.32 2.90 9.97
N ARG A 12 8.37 2.53 10.83
CA ARG A 12 7.27 3.34 11.38
C ARG A 12 7.13 3.06 12.87
N GLN A 13 6.47 3.94 13.62
CA GLN A 13 6.13 3.67 15.01
C GLN A 13 5.17 2.47 15.12
N VAL A 14 5.41 1.61 16.10
CA VAL A 14 4.60 0.45 16.45
C VAL A 14 4.10 0.64 17.88
N PRO A 15 2.88 1.18 18.09
CA PRO A 15 2.38 1.54 19.41
C PRO A 15 2.35 0.38 20.40
N PHE A 16 2.14 -0.85 19.91
CA PHE A 16 2.20 -2.04 20.75
C PHE A 16 3.61 -2.33 21.28
N TYR A 17 4.67 -2.04 20.50
CA TYR A 17 6.05 -2.15 20.99
C TYR A 17 6.37 -1.13 22.07
N ALA A 18 5.82 0.08 21.93
CA ALA A 18 5.94 1.09 22.99
C ALA A 18 5.29 0.63 24.30
N GLN A 19 4.11 -0.03 24.20
CA GLN A 19 3.43 -0.60 25.36
C GLN A 19 4.24 -1.72 26.00
N LEU A 20 4.76 -2.67 25.21
CA LEU A 20 5.61 -3.75 25.72
C LEU A 20 6.83 -3.22 26.45
N CYS A 21 7.51 -2.19 25.90
CA CYS A 21 8.63 -1.54 26.60
C CYS A 21 8.20 -1.01 27.97
N ASN A 22 7.03 -0.36 28.06
CA ASN A 22 6.50 0.15 29.33
C ASN A 22 6.16 -0.99 30.31
N ASP A 23 5.62 -2.10 29.83
CA ASP A 23 5.30 -3.27 30.65
C ASP A 23 6.56 -3.91 31.22
N TYR A 24 7.65 -4.00 30.42
CA TYR A 24 8.96 -4.45 30.91
C TYR A 24 9.54 -3.50 31.96
N LEU A 25 9.43 -2.19 31.74
CA LEU A 25 9.88 -1.19 32.72
C LEU A 25 9.15 -1.32 34.08
N ALA A 26 7.85 -1.61 34.06
CA ALA A 26 6.99 -1.62 35.24
C ALA A 26 7.04 -2.93 36.02
N ASN A 27 7.20 -4.08 35.36
CA ASN A 27 6.89 -5.39 35.94
C ASN A 27 8.09 -6.33 36.08
N GLU A 28 9.26 -5.98 35.53
CA GLU A 28 10.42 -6.85 35.64
C GLU A 28 11.25 -6.59 36.91
N PRO A 29 11.80 -7.64 37.54
CA PRO A 29 12.62 -7.51 38.74
C PRO A 29 14.03 -6.99 38.44
N TYR A 30 14.38 -6.79 37.18
CA TYR A 30 15.69 -6.31 36.72
C TYR A 30 15.72 -4.78 36.71
N GLU A 31 16.94 -4.23 36.78
CA GLU A 31 17.14 -2.81 36.53
C GLU A 31 17.04 -2.53 35.03
N ILE A 32 15.84 -2.13 34.59
CA ILE A 32 15.51 -1.88 33.19
C ILE A 32 15.46 -0.39 32.91
N THR A 33 15.98 0.01 31.74
CA THR A 33 15.70 1.28 31.08
C THR A 33 15.13 1.01 29.68
N ILE A 34 14.28 1.91 29.23
CA ILE A 34 13.62 1.82 27.92
C ILE A 34 13.81 3.11 27.13
N GLY A 35 13.66 3.04 25.82
CA GLY A 35 13.79 4.21 24.96
C GLY A 35 13.17 4.01 23.57
N PHE A 36 12.90 5.15 22.91
CA PHE A 36 12.61 5.18 21.48
C PHE A 36 13.52 6.21 20.82
N VAL A 37 14.60 5.74 20.20
CA VAL A 37 15.66 6.56 19.64
C VAL A 37 15.92 6.19 18.18
N LYS A 38 15.85 7.15 17.26
CA LYS A 38 16.09 6.94 15.83
C LYS A 38 15.27 5.78 15.22
N ASN A 39 13.98 5.74 15.54
CA ASN A 39 13.05 4.67 15.13
C ASN A 39 13.41 3.28 15.69
N ARG A 40 14.12 3.19 16.81
CA ARG A 40 14.40 1.96 17.54
C ARG A 40 13.75 1.99 18.91
N TYR A 41 12.99 0.96 19.22
CA TYR A 41 12.57 0.65 20.58
C TYR A 41 13.73 -0.05 21.28
N LEU A 42 14.05 0.36 22.50
CA LEU A 42 15.16 -0.14 23.30
C LEU A 42 14.64 -0.66 24.62
N ILE A 43 15.14 -1.84 25.03
CA ILE A 43 15.05 -2.37 26.38
C ILE A 43 16.48 -2.67 26.80
N GLU A 44 16.94 -2.08 27.90
CA GLU A 44 18.30 -2.26 28.41
C GLU A 44 18.24 -2.83 29.82
N ALA A 45 18.93 -3.92 30.06
CA ALA A 45 18.90 -4.62 31.35
C ALA A 45 20.30 -4.97 31.84
N VAL A 46 20.47 -4.92 33.15
CA VAL A 46 21.70 -5.37 33.87
C VAL A 46 21.39 -6.68 34.59
N GLY A 47 22.22 -7.69 34.39
CA GLY A 47 22.04 -8.98 35.06
C GLY A 47 23.20 -9.95 34.85
N GLU A 48 23.07 -11.11 35.47
CA GLU A 48 23.92 -12.27 35.20
C GLU A 48 23.51 -12.95 33.89
N GLN A 49 24.41 -13.72 33.29
CA GLN A 49 24.19 -14.34 31.97
C GLN A 49 22.88 -15.12 31.90
N ALA A 50 22.58 -16.01 32.84
CA ALA A 50 21.36 -16.81 32.85
C ALA A 50 20.08 -15.97 32.98
N GLN A 51 20.14 -14.86 33.71
CA GLN A 51 19.02 -13.93 33.85
C GLN A 51 18.74 -13.19 32.53
N LEU A 52 19.80 -12.73 31.87
CA LEU A 52 19.67 -12.03 30.59
C LEU A 52 19.22 -12.95 29.47
N GLU A 53 19.62 -14.23 29.47
CA GLU A 53 19.12 -15.24 28.54
C GLU A 53 17.62 -15.50 28.73
N ALA A 54 17.16 -15.67 29.99
CA ALA A 54 15.73 -15.82 30.29
C ALA A 54 14.92 -14.58 29.87
N LEU A 55 15.47 -13.38 30.09
CA LEU A 55 14.85 -12.13 29.64
C LEU A 55 14.80 -12.06 28.09
N ALA A 56 15.85 -12.50 27.40
CA ALA A 56 15.90 -12.53 25.95
C ALA A 56 14.83 -13.47 25.37
N GLU A 57 14.66 -14.66 25.94
CA GLU A 57 13.61 -15.60 25.54
C GLU A 57 12.21 -15.00 25.73
N LYS A 58 11.97 -14.33 26.87
CA LYS A 58 10.71 -13.65 27.14
C LYS A 58 10.44 -12.52 26.13
N ILE A 59 11.43 -11.65 25.90
CA ILE A 59 11.32 -10.57 24.92
C ILE A 59 11.06 -11.12 23.51
N ALA A 60 11.77 -12.16 23.09
CA ALA A 60 11.57 -12.80 21.80
C ALA A 60 10.18 -13.40 21.64
N HIS A 61 9.58 -13.86 22.74
CA HIS A 61 8.23 -14.39 22.78
C HIS A 61 7.15 -13.30 22.73
N ASP A 62 7.36 -12.16 23.41
CA ASP A 62 6.35 -11.11 23.56
C ASP A 62 6.34 -10.10 22.40
N PHE A 63 7.51 -9.84 21.76
CA PHE A 63 7.60 -8.94 20.60
C PHE A 63 7.10 -9.64 19.34
N LEU A 64 5.81 -9.49 19.08
CA LEU A 64 5.14 -10.08 17.92
C LEU A 64 5.65 -9.48 16.61
N LEU A 65 5.56 -10.26 15.53
CA LEU A 65 5.95 -9.79 14.21
C LEU A 65 5.13 -8.56 13.79
N SER A 66 5.82 -7.48 13.47
CA SER A 66 5.27 -6.28 12.83
C SER A 66 5.80 -6.14 11.42
N ILE A 67 4.97 -5.73 10.46
CA ILE A 67 5.43 -5.39 9.09
C ILE A 67 6.41 -4.22 9.09
N TRP A 68 6.39 -3.40 10.11
CA TRP A 68 7.28 -2.25 10.24
C TRP A 68 8.63 -2.59 10.86
N LEU A 69 8.81 -3.81 11.40
CA LEU A 69 10.08 -4.25 11.96
C LEU A 69 11.11 -4.49 10.84
N VAL A 70 12.19 -3.74 10.88
CA VAL A 70 13.29 -3.81 9.90
C VAL A 70 14.45 -4.65 10.41
N GLU A 71 14.75 -4.54 11.73
CA GLU A 71 15.91 -5.17 12.35
C GLU A 71 15.65 -5.40 13.85
N SER A 72 15.98 -6.57 14.35
CA SER A 72 16.08 -6.84 15.77
C SER A 72 17.53 -7.18 16.12
N LYS A 73 18.05 -6.66 17.24
CA LYS A 73 19.42 -6.86 17.66
C LYS A 73 19.54 -6.98 19.17
N VAL A 74 20.42 -7.87 19.61
CA VAL A 74 20.82 -7.99 21.03
C VAL A 74 22.32 -7.75 21.09
N GLU A 75 22.76 -6.82 21.93
CA GLU A 75 24.17 -6.48 22.05
C GLU A 75 24.55 -6.07 23.47
N GLU A 76 25.77 -6.38 23.87
CA GLU A 76 26.37 -5.86 25.11
C GLU A 76 26.79 -4.41 24.88
N ILE A 77 26.37 -3.50 25.75
CA ILE A 77 26.65 -2.06 25.65
C ILE A 77 27.40 -1.57 26.89
N ILE A 78 28.07 -0.43 26.76
CA ILE A 78 28.85 0.18 27.86
C ILE A 78 28.03 1.29 28.56
N HIS A 79 27.20 2.01 27.79
CA HIS A 79 26.40 3.13 28.27
C HIS A 79 24.95 2.97 27.89
N ARG A 80 24.04 3.33 28.78
CA ARG A 80 22.60 3.33 28.52
C ARG A 80 22.21 4.51 27.62
N GLU A 81 21.32 4.26 26.68
CA GLU A 81 20.64 5.28 25.88
C GLU A 81 19.20 5.50 26.33
N GLY A 82 18.62 4.53 27.03
CA GLY A 82 17.28 4.56 27.57
C GLY A 82 17.15 5.30 28.89
N SER A 83 15.93 5.42 29.37
CA SER A 83 15.56 6.04 30.63
C SER A 83 14.47 5.24 31.36
N VAL A 84 14.15 5.64 32.59
CA VAL A 84 13.01 5.09 33.36
C VAL A 84 11.69 5.83 33.09
N VAL A 85 11.63 6.61 32.00
CA VAL A 85 10.43 7.37 31.62
C VAL A 85 9.61 6.53 30.63
N PRO A 86 8.32 6.27 30.92
CA PRO A 86 7.44 5.54 30.02
C PRO A 86 7.33 6.20 28.63
N LEU A 87 7.27 5.36 27.59
CA LEU A 87 7.04 5.80 26.22
C LEU A 87 5.58 6.24 26.05
N ILE A 88 5.40 7.22 25.19
CA ILE A 88 4.07 7.71 24.75
C ILE A 88 3.64 7.03 23.45
N ASN A 89 2.41 7.26 23.01
CA ASN A 89 1.82 6.65 21.81
C ASN A 89 1.79 5.12 21.91
N THR A 90 1.20 4.63 22.98
CA THR A 90 1.04 3.20 23.26
C THR A 90 -0.30 2.69 22.78
N GLN A 91 -0.33 1.41 22.40
CA GLN A 91 -1.54 0.64 22.16
C GLN A 91 -1.60 -0.50 23.18
N HIS A 92 -2.57 -0.45 24.09
CA HIS A 92 -2.68 -1.41 25.19
C HIS A 92 -3.30 -2.75 24.76
N HIS A 93 -4.09 -2.75 23.69
CA HIS A 93 -4.87 -3.92 23.31
C HIS A 93 -4.72 -4.21 21.84
N LEU A 94 -4.33 -5.46 21.51
CA LEU A 94 -4.54 -6.04 20.19
C LEU A 94 -5.83 -6.89 20.23
N PRO A 95 -6.52 -7.10 19.11
CA PRO A 95 -7.67 -8.00 19.08
C PRO A 95 -7.33 -9.40 19.58
N PHE A 96 -6.19 -9.93 19.15
CA PHE A 96 -5.61 -11.21 19.57
C PHE A 96 -4.12 -11.26 19.19
N CYS A 97 -3.41 -12.27 19.67
CA CYS A 97 -2.01 -12.53 19.34
C CYS A 97 -1.76 -14.03 19.20
N GLN A 98 -0.55 -14.42 18.80
CA GLN A 98 -0.12 -15.81 18.63
C GLN A 98 -0.32 -16.68 19.88
N HIS A 99 -0.44 -16.10 21.09
CA HIS A 99 -0.65 -16.85 22.33
C HIS A 99 -2.12 -17.17 22.59
N CYS A 100 -3.03 -16.24 22.30
CA CYS A 100 -4.46 -16.46 22.54
C CYS A 100 -5.21 -16.95 21.29
N GLU A 101 -4.72 -16.70 20.09
CA GLU A 101 -5.35 -17.16 18.84
C GLU A 101 -5.55 -18.69 18.81
N PRO A 102 -4.54 -19.54 19.12
CA PRO A 102 -4.75 -21.00 19.16
C PRO A 102 -5.75 -21.44 20.22
N LEU A 103 -5.91 -20.68 21.30
CA LEU A 103 -6.86 -21.02 22.35
C LEU A 103 -8.32 -20.76 21.94
N LEU A 104 -8.59 -19.60 21.32
CA LEU A 104 -9.95 -19.19 20.95
C LEU A 104 -10.33 -19.60 19.51
N GLY A 105 -9.37 -19.77 18.63
CA GLY A 105 -9.54 -19.96 17.19
C GLY A 105 -9.30 -21.40 16.69
N ASP A 106 -8.68 -22.29 17.47
CA ASP A 106 -8.53 -23.69 17.12
C ASP A 106 -9.70 -24.52 17.67
N ASN A 107 -10.38 -25.23 16.77
CA ASN A 107 -11.53 -26.10 17.13
C ASN A 107 -11.19 -27.26 18.09
N GLN A 108 -9.92 -27.64 18.18
CA GLN A 108 -9.46 -28.66 19.13
C GLN A 108 -9.25 -28.11 20.53
N SER A 109 -9.23 -26.78 20.67
CA SER A 109 -9.09 -26.13 21.97
C SER A 109 -10.38 -26.24 22.81
N PRO A 110 -10.28 -26.55 24.11
CA PRO A 110 -11.45 -26.52 25.00
C PRO A 110 -12.01 -25.09 25.18
N ARG A 111 -11.28 -24.08 24.78
CA ARG A 111 -11.65 -22.65 24.84
C ARG A 111 -12.08 -22.09 23.48
N PHE A 112 -12.30 -22.95 22.50
CA PHE A 112 -12.73 -22.54 21.16
C PHE A 112 -14.01 -21.70 21.20
N GLY A 113 -13.97 -20.54 20.55
CA GLY A 113 -15.08 -19.60 20.48
C GLY A 113 -15.27 -18.72 21.73
N GLU A 114 -14.35 -18.76 22.69
CA GLU A 114 -14.37 -17.89 23.86
C GLU A 114 -13.84 -16.49 23.48
N LEU A 115 -14.72 -15.64 22.92
CA LEU A 115 -14.35 -14.33 22.40
C LEU A 115 -13.82 -13.38 23.49
N ALA A 116 -14.28 -13.53 24.73
CA ALA A 116 -13.87 -12.73 25.88
C ALA A 116 -12.63 -13.29 26.61
N LEU A 117 -11.89 -14.23 25.98
CA LEU A 117 -10.69 -14.83 26.55
C LEU A 117 -9.63 -13.76 26.91
N PRO A 118 -9.27 -13.56 28.18
CA PRO A 118 -8.23 -12.64 28.55
C PRO A 118 -6.85 -13.18 28.12
N CYS A 119 -5.95 -12.27 27.71
CA CYS A 119 -4.59 -12.61 27.34
C CYS A 119 -3.61 -11.66 28.04
N ALA A 120 -2.64 -12.22 28.75
CA ALA A 120 -1.65 -11.43 29.47
C ALA A 120 -0.62 -10.74 28.54
N CYS A 121 -0.44 -11.26 27.31
CA CYS A 121 0.51 -10.68 26.35
C CYS A 121 -0.11 -9.52 25.56
N CYS A 122 -1.23 -9.75 24.87
CA CYS A 122 -1.82 -8.72 24.02
C CYS A 122 -2.93 -7.91 24.70
N HIS A 123 -3.29 -8.25 25.92
CA HIS A 123 -4.41 -7.67 26.67
C HIS A 123 -5.71 -7.59 25.84
N GLY A 124 -5.78 -8.39 24.76
CA GLY A 124 -6.88 -8.40 23.81
C GLY A 124 -8.13 -8.98 24.41
N GLU A 125 -9.24 -8.32 24.15
CA GLU A 125 -10.57 -8.73 24.51
C GLU A 125 -11.53 -8.22 23.44
N GLN A 126 -12.45 -9.08 23.00
CA GLN A 126 -13.50 -8.64 22.09
C GLN A 126 -14.60 -7.97 22.89
N ARG A 127 -14.49 -6.67 23.11
CA ARG A 127 -15.50 -5.87 23.80
C ARG A 127 -16.57 -5.43 22.83
N LEU A 128 -17.69 -6.13 22.87
CA LEU A 128 -18.88 -5.84 22.08
C LEU A 128 -20.02 -5.40 22.99
N HIS A 129 -20.81 -4.45 22.51
CA HIS A 129 -22.04 -4.03 23.20
C HIS A 129 -23.01 -5.20 23.44
N GLN A 130 -23.05 -6.15 22.50
CA GLN A 130 -23.82 -7.37 22.62
C GLN A 130 -22.91 -8.59 22.47
N ALA A 131 -22.98 -9.52 23.43
CA ALA A 131 -22.22 -10.76 23.39
C ALA A 131 -22.68 -11.65 22.22
N ILE A 132 -21.72 -12.19 21.48
CA ILE A 132 -21.95 -13.12 20.39
C ILE A 132 -21.59 -14.53 20.88
N SER A 133 -22.52 -15.46 20.75
CA SER A 133 -22.30 -16.86 21.11
C SER A 133 -21.71 -17.65 19.94
N ILE A 134 -21.01 -18.75 20.25
CA ILE A 134 -20.53 -19.70 19.24
C ILE A 134 -21.68 -20.27 18.39
N SER A 135 -22.88 -20.42 18.97
CA SER A 135 -24.08 -20.87 18.25
C SER A 135 -24.47 -19.86 17.16
N GLN A 136 -24.36 -18.57 17.45
CA GLN A 136 -24.62 -17.53 16.45
C GLN A 136 -23.58 -17.57 15.31
N LEU A 137 -22.30 -17.79 15.62
CA LEU A 137 -21.23 -17.93 14.61
C LEU A 137 -21.46 -19.15 13.71
N LYS A 138 -21.95 -20.28 14.29
CA LYS A 138 -22.34 -21.46 13.52
C LYS A 138 -23.54 -21.19 12.60
N VAL A 139 -24.51 -20.39 13.03
CA VAL A 139 -25.63 -19.96 12.16
C VAL A 139 -25.09 -19.14 10.99
N TRP A 140 -24.24 -18.13 11.22
CA TRP A 140 -23.65 -17.34 10.15
C TRP A 140 -22.82 -18.17 9.18
N ALA A 141 -22.02 -19.11 9.67
CA ALA A 141 -21.27 -20.04 8.81
C ALA A 141 -22.21 -20.89 7.95
N ASN A 142 -23.31 -21.41 8.53
CA ASN A 142 -24.30 -22.17 7.79
C ASN A 142 -25.03 -21.31 6.74
N ASP A 143 -25.35 -20.05 7.05
CA ASP A 143 -25.96 -19.13 6.10
C ASP A 143 -25.05 -18.90 4.89
N ILE A 144 -23.74 -18.70 5.09
CA ILE A 144 -22.75 -18.60 4.01
C ILE A 144 -22.78 -19.87 3.13
N LEU A 145 -22.83 -21.05 3.74
CA LEU A 145 -22.80 -22.32 3.01
C LEU A 145 -24.11 -22.61 2.24
N THR A 146 -25.25 -22.18 2.77
CA THR A 146 -26.56 -22.51 2.22
C THR A 146 -27.13 -21.44 1.31
N THR A 147 -26.96 -20.16 1.67
CA THR A 147 -27.49 -19.02 0.91
C THR A 147 -26.43 -18.31 0.09
N GLY A 148 -25.14 -18.61 0.34
CA GLY A 148 -24.02 -17.98 -0.33
C GLY A 148 -23.56 -16.65 0.28
N ASN A 149 -24.27 -16.11 1.28
CA ASN A 149 -23.88 -14.84 1.91
C ASN A 149 -24.41 -14.70 3.34
N VAL A 150 -23.79 -13.81 4.11
CA VAL A 150 -24.27 -13.33 5.41
C VAL A 150 -23.91 -11.86 5.59
N LEU A 151 -24.81 -11.09 6.18
CA LEU A 151 -24.60 -9.70 6.61
C LEU A 151 -24.78 -9.61 8.13
N PHE A 152 -23.79 -9.06 8.82
CA PHE A 152 -23.88 -8.82 10.27
C PHE A 152 -23.15 -7.53 10.66
N THR A 153 -23.49 -7.03 11.84
CA THR A 153 -22.88 -5.82 12.39
C THR A 153 -22.32 -6.11 13.78
N LEU A 154 -21.07 -5.73 13.99
CA LEU A 154 -20.45 -5.72 15.31
C LEU A 154 -20.50 -4.30 15.86
N THR A 155 -21.05 -4.15 17.06
CA THR A 155 -21.08 -2.83 17.74
C THR A 155 -20.09 -2.89 18.89
N THR A 156 -19.07 -2.03 18.88
CA THR A 156 -18.12 -1.92 19.99
C THR A 156 -18.78 -1.29 21.21
N GLU A 157 -18.19 -1.44 22.40
CA GLU A 157 -18.69 -0.77 23.62
C GLU A 157 -18.75 0.76 23.48
N GLN A 158 -17.88 1.35 22.62
CA GLN A 158 -17.89 2.78 22.30
C GLN A 158 -19.01 3.17 21.32
N GLY A 159 -19.86 2.21 20.89
CA GLY A 159 -20.97 2.47 19.98
C GLY A 159 -20.57 2.53 18.50
N LYS A 160 -19.34 2.20 18.13
CA LYS A 160 -18.91 2.13 16.74
C LYS A 160 -19.47 0.87 16.07
N HIS A 161 -20.11 1.06 14.92
CA HIS A 161 -20.69 -0.02 14.12
C HIS A 161 -19.72 -0.47 13.04
N GLN A 162 -19.36 -1.74 13.06
CA GLN A 162 -18.58 -2.41 12.01
C GLN A 162 -19.50 -3.36 11.26
N VAL A 163 -19.72 -3.09 9.99
CA VAL A 163 -20.58 -3.89 9.10
C VAL A 163 -19.72 -4.88 8.34
N PHE A 164 -20.16 -6.12 8.27
CA PHE A 164 -19.48 -7.20 7.55
C PHE A 164 -20.48 -7.90 6.64
N GLN A 165 -20.16 -7.99 5.37
CA GLN A 165 -20.82 -8.87 4.43
C GLN A 165 -19.81 -9.92 3.98
N LEU A 166 -20.09 -11.20 4.26
CA LEU A 166 -19.30 -12.32 3.80
C LEU A 166 -20.07 -13.10 2.74
N SER A 167 -19.41 -13.52 1.67
CA SER A 167 -20.05 -14.17 0.54
C SER A 167 -19.13 -15.21 -0.12
N THR A 168 -19.74 -16.23 -0.76
CA THR A 168 -19.04 -17.20 -1.62
C THR A 168 -18.78 -16.66 -3.03
N THR A 169 -19.37 -15.51 -3.39
CA THR A 169 -19.19 -14.82 -4.66
C THR A 169 -18.73 -13.38 -4.43
N PRO A 170 -18.02 -12.75 -5.36
CA PRO A 170 -17.57 -11.38 -5.20
C PRO A 170 -18.72 -10.41 -4.90
N VAL A 171 -18.59 -9.66 -3.81
CA VAL A 171 -19.47 -8.52 -3.50
C VAL A 171 -18.78 -7.28 -4.03
N LEU A 172 -19.35 -6.67 -5.06
CA LEU A 172 -18.85 -5.42 -5.63
C LEU A 172 -19.78 -4.30 -5.17
N THR A 173 -19.42 -3.61 -4.11
CA THR A 173 -20.16 -2.44 -3.62
C THR A 173 -19.85 -1.19 -4.42
N SER A 174 -18.64 -1.10 -4.98
CA SER A 174 -18.31 -0.10 -6.00
C SER A 174 -17.56 -0.76 -7.16
N SER A 175 -17.84 -0.31 -8.39
CA SER A 175 -17.13 -0.78 -9.59
C SER A 175 -15.67 -0.32 -9.65
N GLN A 176 -15.18 0.38 -8.63
CA GLN A 176 -13.84 0.97 -8.57
C GLN A 176 -12.90 0.28 -7.59
N GLU A 177 -13.38 -0.69 -6.80
CA GLU A 177 -12.57 -1.37 -5.79
C GLU A 177 -12.24 -2.80 -6.21
N ARG A 178 -11.06 -3.28 -5.77
CA ARG A 178 -10.68 -4.69 -5.90
C ARG A 178 -11.55 -5.53 -4.97
N PRO A 179 -11.96 -6.74 -5.39
CA PRO A 179 -12.59 -7.66 -4.47
C PRO A 179 -11.65 -8.03 -3.34
N GLN A 180 -12.17 -7.98 -2.10
CA GLN A 180 -11.42 -8.37 -0.91
C GLN A 180 -11.75 -9.82 -0.55
N ILE A 181 -10.74 -10.55 -0.09
CA ILE A 181 -10.84 -11.95 0.30
C ILE A 181 -10.33 -12.15 1.73
N LEU A 182 -11.20 -12.70 2.57
CA LEU A 182 -10.85 -13.18 3.89
C LEU A 182 -10.47 -14.67 3.80
N ILE A 183 -9.25 -14.99 4.18
CA ILE A 183 -8.71 -16.35 4.15
C ILE A 183 -9.22 -17.14 5.36
N CYS A 184 -9.84 -18.29 5.11
CA CYS A 184 -10.26 -19.24 6.13
C CYS A 184 -9.18 -20.30 6.38
N ASN A 185 -8.46 -20.73 5.34
CA ASN A 185 -7.41 -21.74 5.44
C ASN A 185 -6.05 -21.19 4.95
N PRO A 186 -5.21 -20.65 5.85
CA PRO A 186 -3.90 -20.09 5.48
C PRO A 186 -2.98 -21.08 4.75
N ASN A 187 -3.09 -22.39 5.03
CA ASN A 187 -2.26 -23.41 4.41
C ASN A 187 -2.54 -23.60 2.90
N ASN A 188 -3.75 -23.26 2.47
CA ASN A 188 -4.20 -23.42 1.08
C ASN A 188 -4.06 -22.12 0.26
N VAL A 189 -3.59 -21.02 0.83
CA VAL A 189 -3.35 -19.75 0.10
C VAL A 189 -2.53 -19.96 -1.18
N PRO A 190 -1.39 -20.70 -1.16
CA PRO A 190 -0.58 -20.92 -2.37
C PRO A 190 -1.26 -21.77 -3.45
N LEU A 191 -2.36 -22.48 -3.12
CA LEU A 191 -3.15 -23.23 -4.10
C LEU A 191 -4.01 -22.30 -4.96
N HIS A 192 -4.46 -21.19 -4.39
CA HIS A 192 -5.39 -20.26 -5.02
C HIS A 192 -4.72 -19.00 -5.56
N PHE A 193 -3.62 -18.55 -4.94
CA PHE A 193 -2.98 -17.27 -5.23
C PHE A 193 -1.46 -17.41 -5.39
N PHE A 194 -0.87 -16.48 -6.14
CA PHE A 194 0.57 -16.29 -6.16
C PHE A 194 0.95 -15.38 -4.97
N THR A 195 1.48 -15.99 -3.92
CA THR A 195 1.85 -15.31 -2.68
C THR A 195 3.30 -15.60 -2.34
N PRO A 196 4.22 -14.63 -2.48
CA PRO A 196 5.56 -14.73 -1.91
C PRO A 196 5.51 -14.93 -0.40
N SER A 197 6.58 -15.49 0.17
CA SER A 197 6.68 -15.73 1.62
C SER A 197 6.53 -14.45 2.45
N GLU A 198 7.02 -13.34 1.94
CA GLU A 198 6.93 -12.02 2.56
C GLU A 198 5.47 -11.57 2.71
N HIS A 199 4.61 -11.86 1.72
CA HIS A 199 3.17 -11.55 1.79
C HIS A 199 2.47 -12.36 2.89
N VAL A 200 2.79 -13.65 3.02
CA VAL A 200 2.21 -14.51 4.08
C VAL A 200 2.64 -14.04 5.47
N LEU A 201 3.92 -13.66 5.62
CA LEU A 201 4.42 -13.09 6.87
C LEU A 201 3.72 -11.76 7.20
N ALA A 202 3.53 -10.90 6.20
CA ALA A 202 2.82 -9.63 6.39
C ALA A 202 1.37 -9.84 6.83
N LEU A 203 0.63 -10.74 6.17
CA LEU A 203 -0.75 -11.09 6.55
C LEU A 203 -0.85 -11.62 7.99
N SER A 204 0.20 -12.29 8.47
CA SER A 204 0.27 -12.85 9.83
C SER A 204 0.69 -11.83 10.90
N SER A 205 1.19 -10.65 10.50
CA SER A 205 1.70 -9.63 11.42
C SER A 205 0.61 -9.06 12.36
N LEU A 206 1.05 -8.30 13.34
CA LEU A 206 0.13 -7.66 14.29
C LEU A 206 -0.80 -6.62 13.66
N GLU A 207 -0.38 -6.00 12.56
CA GLU A 207 -1.17 -5.00 11.82
C GLU A 207 -2.30 -5.62 10.98
N LYS A 208 -2.23 -6.94 10.70
CA LYS A 208 -3.23 -7.65 9.88
C LYS A 208 -3.60 -6.90 8.60
N PRO A 209 -2.61 -6.55 7.76
CA PRO A 209 -2.84 -5.73 6.58
C PRO A 209 -3.56 -6.49 5.46
N ARG A 210 -3.97 -5.73 4.44
CA ARG A 210 -4.33 -6.26 3.13
C ARG A 210 -3.09 -6.28 2.22
N VAL A 211 -2.97 -7.33 1.41
CA VAL A 211 -1.95 -7.41 0.35
C VAL A 211 -2.61 -7.76 -0.98
N THR A 212 -2.19 -7.08 -2.05
CA THR A 212 -2.69 -7.37 -3.40
C THR A 212 -1.99 -8.60 -3.96
N VAL A 213 -2.75 -9.53 -4.53
CA VAL A 213 -2.23 -10.76 -5.11
C VAL A 213 -2.93 -11.13 -6.41
N GLN A 214 -2.23 -11.90 -7.26
CA GLN A 214 -2.79 -12.49 -8.46
C GLN A 214 -3.39 -13.88 -8.16
N PRO A 215 -4.61 -14.20 -8.65
CA PRO A 215 -5.16 -15.55 -8.56
C PRO A 215 -4.42 -16.51 -9.51
N ARG A 216 -4.41 -17.80 -9.16
CA ARG A 216 -3.95 -18.84 -10.09
C ARG A 216 -5.02 -19.11 -11.14
N ALA A 217 -4.62 -19.28 -12.41
CA ALA A 217 -5.45 -19.24 -13.61
C ALA A 217 -6.61 -20.25 -13.71
N GLN A 218 -6.80 -21.15 -12.74
CA GLN A 218 -7.78 -22.25 -12.86
C GLN A 218 -8.98 -22.17 -11.90
N HIS A 219 -9.14 -21.05 -11.18
CA HIS A 219 -10.19 -20.97 -10.16
C HIS A 219 -11.48 -20.34 -10.74
N ARG A 220 -12.58 -21.14 -10.86
CA ARG A 220 -13.85 -20.66 -11.44
C ARG A 220 -14.51 -19.51 -10.68
N GLN A 221 -14.22 -19.35 -9.40
CA GLN A 221 -14.78 -18.29 -8.54
C GLN A 221 -13.96 -16.99 -8.60
N LEU A 222 -12.71 -17.06 -9.07
CA LEU A 222 -11.77 -15.93 -9.09
C LEU A 222 -11.68 -15.36 -10.50
N GLN A 223 -12.58 -14.44 -10.83
CA GLN A 223 -12.66 -13.83 -12.17
C GLN A 223 -12.00 -12.45 -12.26
N ALA A 224 -11.73 -11.79 -11.13
CA ALA A 224 -11.00 -10.53 -11.14
C ALA A 224 -9.49 -10.77 -11.36
N PRO A 225 -8.81 -9.85 -12.03
CA PRO A 225 -7.39 -9.99 -12.33
C PRO A 225 -6.49 -9.97 -11.07
N LEU A 226 -6.85 -9.18 -10.07
CA LEU A 226 -6.17 -9.06 -8.77
C LEU A 226 -7.18 -9.04 -7.63
N TYR A 227 -6.72 -9.43 -6.43
CA TYR A 227 -7.50 -9.46 -5.19
C TYR A 227 -6.69 -8.89 -4.04
N ASP A 228 -7.37 -8.24 -3.08
CA ASP A 228 -6.77 -7.84 -1.83
C ASP A 228 -7.08 -8.91 -0.77
N LEU A 229 -6.05 -9.63 -0.32
CA LEU A 229 -6.18 -10.66 0.70
C LEU A 229 -6.01 -10.08 2.10
N CYS A 230 -6.77 -10.60 3.06
CA CYS A 230 -6.55 -10.40 4.48
C CYS A 230 -6.70 -11.71 5.26
N PHE A 231 -6.03 -11.81 6.42
CA PHE A 231 -6.33 -12.81 7.44
C PHE A 231 -7.33 -12.23 8.44
N SER A 232 -7.87 -13.07 9.30
CA SER A 232 -8.75 -12.64 10.39
C SER A 232 -8.07 -11.57 11.24
N TYR A 233 -8.75 -10.46 11.48
CA TYR A 233 -8.23 -9.30 12.21
C TYR A 233 -9.05 -8.95 13.45
N ASN A 234 -10.06 -9.74 13.77
CA ASN A 234 -10.75 -9.69 15.04
C ASN A 234 -11.19 -11.13 15.46
N ARG A 235 -11.52 -11.31 16.74
CA ARG A 235 -11.82 -12.63 17.30
C ARG A 235 -13.06 -13.28 16.70
N VAL A 236 -14.07 -12.48 16.33
CA VAL A 236 -15.30 -13.01 15.69
C VAL A 236 -14.96 -13.63 14.35
N LEU A 237 -14.18 -12.93 13.52
CA LEU A 237 -13.72 -13.46 12.23
C LEU A 237 -12.81 -14.67 12.42
N THR A 238 -11.92 -14.68 13.43
CA THR A 238 -11.03 -15.81 13.70
C THR A 238 -11.82 -17.09 13.96
N VAL A 239 -12.84 -17.02 14.81
CA VAL A 239 -13.68 -18.21 15.12
C VAL A 239 -14.55 -18.58 13.92
N LEU A 240 -15.13 -17.59 13.22
CA LEU A 240 -16.00 -17.84 12.07
C LEU A 240 -15.21 -18.47 10.90
N THR A 241 -14.01 -17.99 10.60
CA THR A 241 -13.15 -18.58 9.56
C THR A 241 -12.72 -20.00 9.90
N GLU A 242 -12.47 -20.32 11.18
CA GLU A 242 -12.17 -21.68 11.59
C GLU A 242 -13.38 -22.62 11.40
N ILE A 243 -14.59 -22.16 11.76
CA ILE A 243 -15.81 -22.94 11.50
C ILE A 243 -15.99 -23.22 10.00
N LEU A 244 -15.74 -22.22 9.14
CA LEU A 244 -15.81 -22.36 7.68
C LEU A 244 -14.71 -23.31 7.17
N ARG A 245 -13.48 -23.19 7.68
CA ARG A 245 -12.36 -24.05 7.33
C ARG A 245 -12.67 -25.52 7.58
N GLN A 246 -13.32 -25.84 8.71
CA GLN A 246 -13.76 -27.19 9.04
C GLN A 246 -14.80 -27.76 8.06
N GLN A 247 -15.54 -26.88 7.40
CA GLN A 247 -16.50 -27.24 6.34
C GLN A 247 -15.87 -27.28 4.94
N GLY A 248 -14.53 -27.17 4.86
CA GLY A 248 -13.78 -27.21 3.60
C GLY A 248 -13.77 -25.90 2.82
N VAL A 249 -14.08 -24.78 3.47
CA VAL A 249 -14.01 -23.44 2.84
C VAL A 249 -12.61 -22.88 3.04
N ASP A 250 -11.91 -22.59 1.95
CA ASP A 250 -10.56 -22.01 1.99
C ASP A 250 -10.56 -20.49 2.13
N PHE A 251 -11.56 -19.81 1.55
CA PHE A 251 -11.72 -18.36 1.62
C PHE A 251 -13.16 -17.94 1.38
N VAL A 252 -13.50 -16.71 1.78
CA VAL A 252 -14.75 -16.03 1.44
C VAL A 252 -14.45 -14.60 0.98
N PHE A 253 -15.32 -14.04 0.16
CA PHE A 253 -15.28 -12.61 -0.15
C PHE A 253 -15.79 -11.81 1.04
N ILE A 254 -15.17 -10.69 1.31
CA ILE A 254 -15.52 -9.78 2.41
C ILE A 254 -15.73 -8.37 1.91
N ASP A 255 -16.82 -7.75 2.34
CA ASP A 255 -17.05 -6.31 2.23
C ASP A 255 -17.30 -5.75 3.62
N THR A 256 -16.66 -4.64 3.96
CA THR A 256 -16.71 -4.08 5.31
C THR A 256 -16.38 -2.60 5.31
N ASN A 257 -16.98 -1.87 6.23
CA ASN A 257 -16.60 -0.49 6.55
C ASN A 257 -15.43 -0.40 7.55
N HIS A 258 -14.89 -1.54 7.99
CA HIS A 258 -13.67 -1.55 8.82
C HIS A 258 -12.44 -1.36 7.96
N TRP A 259 -11.68 -0.31 8.27
CA TRP A 259 -10.44 -0.03 7.55
C TRP A 259 -9.30 -0.96 7.96
N GLN A 260 -8.52 -1.38 6.98
CA GLN A 260 -7.27 -2.13 7.16
C GLN A 260 -6.21 -1.55 6.22
N PRO A 261 -4.94 -1.46 6.64
CA PRO A 261 -3.88 -0.92 5.78
C PRO A 261 -3.67 -1.80 4.55
N LEU A 262 -3.75 -1.19 3.36
CA LEU A 262 -3.25 -1.80 2.14
C LEU A 262 -1.75 -1.51 2.04
N ILE A 263 -0.94 -2.57 1.89
CA ILE A 263 0.51 -2.45 1.84
C ILE A 263 1.08 -2.99 0.53
N THR A 264 2.23 -2.47 0.15
CA THR A 264 3.00 -2.91 -1.01
C THR A 264 4.49 -2.99 -0.66
N TRP A 265 5.22 -3.85 -1.38
CA TRP A 265 6.66 -4.04 -1.17
C TRP A 265 7.45 -3.14 -2.12
N ILE A 266 8.22 -2.19 -1.57
CA ILE A 266 9.07 -1.27 -2.33
C ILE A 266 10.45 -1.22 -1.70
N GLU A 267 11.52 -1.31 -2.50
CA GLU A 267 12.89 -1.11 -2.03
C GLU A 267 13.20 -1.85 -0.71
N LYS A 268 12.91 -3.15 -0.71
CA LYS A 268 13.20 -4.05 0.41
C LYS A 268 12.46 -3.73 1.72
N GLY A 269 11.27 -3.17 1.63
CA GLY A 269 10.44 -2.92 2.80
C GLY A 269 8.99 -2.60 2.46
N TRP A 270 8.13 -2.76 3.43
CA TRP A 270 6.72 -2.46 3.30
C TRP A 270 6.45 -0.95 3.30
N SER A 271 5.53 -0.53 2.47
CA SER A 271 4.98 0.82 2.43
C SER A 271 3.46 0.73 2.42
N GLN A 272 2.80 1.62 3.12
CA GLN A 272 1.34 1.71 3.13
C GLN A 272 0.89 2.55 1.94
N VAL A 273 -0.16 2.09 1.26
CA VAL A 273 -0.66 2.74 0.03
C VAL A 273 -1.65 3.85 0.35
N ASP A 274 -2.58 3.59 1.28
CA ASP A 274 -3.71 4.46 1.63
C ASP A 274 -3.66 4.90 3.10
N SER A 275 -4.30 6.01 3.42
CA SER A 275 -4.31 6.59 4.78
C SER A 275 -5.36 5.94 5.66
N ASP A 276 -5.02 5.72 6.93
CA ASP A 276 -5.98 5.41 7.97
C ASP A 276 -6.69 6.70 8.42
N PRO A 277 -8.01 6.80 8.26
CA PRO A 277 -8.74 7.98 8.68
C PRO A 277 -8.82 8.17 10.20
N GLU A 278 -8.46 7.15 10.99
CA GLU A 278 -8.61 7.17 12.46
C GLU A 278 -7.28 7.18 13.21
N LEU A 279 -6.16 6.95 12.53
CA LEU A 279 -4.86 6.80 13.18
C LEU A 279 -4.09 8.13 13.21
N ASP A 280 -3.93 8.71 14.41
CA ASP A 280 -2.98 9.78 14.67
C ASP A 280 -1.66 9.22 15.21
N LEU A 281 -0.75 8.83 14.32
CA LEU A 281 0.62 8.51 14.69
C LEU A 281 1.53 9.68 14.33
N PRO A 282 2.08 10.40 15.34
CA PRO A 282 2.93 11.54 15.08
C PRO A 282 4.26 11.13 14.43
N VAL A 283 4.62 11.84 13.38
CA VAL A 283 5.84 11.58 12.61
C VAL A 283 6.97 12.47 13.12
N SER A 284 8.10 11.85 13.44
CA SER A 284 9.33 12.56 13.79
C SER A 284 10.01 13.06 12.51
N ILE A 285 10.36 14.33 12.47
CA ILE A 285 11.03 14.93 11.32
C ILE A 285 12.55 15.04 11.57
N LYS A 286 13.31 14.83 10.51
CA LYS A 286 14.75 15.16 10.44
C LYS A 286 14.99 16.43 9.62
N ALA A 287 13.98 16.88 8.88
CA ALA A 287 14.01 18.09 8.08
C ALA A 287 13.94 19.36 8.94
N LEU A 288 14.04 20.51 8.29
CA LEU A 288 13.80 21.82 8.91
C LEU A 288 12.35 21.90 9.41
N GLU A 289 12.10 22.77 10.38
CA GLU A 289 10.75 23.05 10.85
C GLU A 289 9.82 23.46 9.70
N PRO A 290 8.55 23.02 9.73
CA PRO A 290 7.57 23.39 8.72
C PRO A 290 7.39 24.92 8.59
N LEU A 291 6.97 25.34 7.40
CA LEU A 291 6.63 26.74 7.11
C LEU A 291 5.20 27.10 7.52
N HIS A 292 4.34 26.10 7.67
CA HIS A 292 2.93 26.25 8.03
C HIS A 292 2.61 25.38 9.23
N ASP A 293 1.74 25.86 10.11
CA ASP A 293 1.34 25.14 11.31
C ASP A 293 0.34 24.00 11.01
N GLN A 294 -0.41 24.11 9.91
CA GLN A 294 -1.34 23.09 9.44
C GLN A 294 -1.55 23.15 7.93
N ALA A 295 -1.94 22.02 7.35
CA ALA A 295 -2.38 21.92 5.95
C ALA A 295 -3.30 20.71 5.77
N CYS A 296 -4.41 20.90 5.06
CA CYS A 296 -5.41 19.87 4.78
C CYS A 296 -5.44 19.54 3.29
N ILE A 297 -5.38 18.24 2.95
CA ILE A 297 -5.54 17.71 1.59
C ILE A 297 -6.48 16.51 1.66
N ASN A 298 -7.55 16.56 0.86
CA ASN A 298 -8.56 15.49 0.77
C ASN A 298 -9.14 15.08 2.14
N GLY A 299 -9.37 16.07 3.01
CA GLY A 299 -9.91 15.84 4.35
C GLY A 299 -8.87 15.38 5.37
N LEU A 300 -7.66 15.05 4.96
CA LEU A 300 -6.58 14.70 5.89
C LEU A 300 -5.78 15.97 6.24
N ASN A 301 -5.87 16.40 7.49
CA ASN A 301 -5.18 17.55 8.02
C ASN A 301 -3.90 17.13 8.74
N ALA A 302 -2.75 17.66 8.29
CA ALA A 302 -1.48 17.57 8.99
C ALA A 302 -1.27 18.84 9.81
N TYR A 303 -0.79 18.72 11.05
CA TYR A 303 -0.47 19.88 11.88
C TYR A 303 0.82 19.67 12.69
N TRP A 304 1.54 20.77 12.89
CA TRP A 304 2.81 20.79 13.59
C TRP A 304 2.61 21.05 15.08
N HIS A 305 3.05 20.10 15.93
CA HIS A 305 2.99 20.25 17.37
C HIS A 305 4.14 19.53 18.06
N LYS A 306 4.79 20.19 19.04
CA LYS A 306 5.88 19.61 19.85
C LYS A 306 6.97 18.90 19.02
N ARG A 307 7.40 19.51 17.91
CA ARG A 307 8.42 18.98 16.99
C ARG A 307 8.03 17.68 16.28
N ARG A 308 6.73 17.45 16.11
CA ARG A 308 6.18 16.31 15.36
C ARG A 308 5.05 16.77 14.48
N ILE A 309 4.82 16.04 13.40
CA ILE A 309 3.63 16.21 12.54
C ILE A 309 2.59 15.21 13.03
N HIS A 310 1.41 15.72 13.35
CA HIS A 310 0.22 14.97 13.71
C HIS A 310 -0.80 15.04 12.60
N PHE A 311 -1.75 14.11 12.61
CA PHE A 311 -2.81 14.02 11.61
C PHE A 311 -4.16 13.91 12.29
N ASP A 312 -5.18 14.52 11.67
CA ASP A 312 -6.59 14.31 11.98
C ASP A 312 -7.43 14.39 10.71
N TYR A 313 -8.60 13.77 10.72
CA TYR A 313 -9.48 13.79 9.56
C TYR A 313 -10.57 14.86 9.72
N LYS A 314 -10.65 15.78 8.75
CA LYS A 314 -11.64 16.84 8.66
C LYS A 314 -12.52 16.61 7.44
N SER A 315 -13.63 15.89 7.62
CA SER A 315 -14.56 15.66 6.53
C SER A 315 -15.04 16.99 5.91
N ASN A 316 -15.11 17.03 4.58
CA ASN A 316 -15.57 18.19 3.80
C ASN A 316 -14.72 19.48 3.92
N HIS A 317 -13.49 19.39 4.42
CA HIS A 317 -12.57 20.52 4.37
C HIS A 317 -12.00 20.65 2.94
N PRO A 318 -12.03 21.86 2.34
CA PRO A 318 -11.41 22.08 1.03
C PRO A 318 -9.89 21.89 1.11
N ASN A 319 -9.29 21.53 -0.02
CA ASN A 319 -7.83 21.45 -0.09
C ASN A 319 -7.20 22.83 0.11
N ASP A 320 -6.25 22.93 1.04
CA ASP A 320 -5.48 24.16 1.28
C ASP A 320 -4.47 24.44 0.14
N VAL A 321 -4.24 23.44 -0.71
CA VAL A 321 -3.26 23.50 -1.79
C VAL A 321 -3.92 23.13 -3.12
N PRO A 322 -3.63 23.85 -4.22
CA PRO A 322 -4.16 23.50 -5.53
C PRO A 322 -3.55 22.20 -6.05
N SER A 323 -4.31 21.44 -6.84
CA SER A 323 -3.93 20.11 -7.31
C SER A 323 -2.57 20.07 -8.05
N HIS A 324 -2.23 21.11 -8.79
CA HIS A 324 -0.94 21.19 -9.49
C HIS A 324 0.28 21.33 -8.57
N ALA A 325 0.09 21.63 -7.28
CA ALA A 325 1.17 21.70 -6.30
C ALA A 325 1.32 20.39 -5.48
N LEU A 326 0.42 19.43 -5.63
CA LEU A 326 0.47 18.16 -4.89
C LEU A 326 1.75 17.34 -5.17
N PRO A 327 2.29 17.25 -6.40
CA PRO A 327 3.56 16.59 -6.61
C PRO A 327 4.75 17.27 -5.88
N ILE A 328 4.71 18.61 -5.68
CA ILE A 328 5.69 19.30 -4.84
C ILE A 328 5.51 18.93 -3.36
N CYS A 329 4.26 18.79 -2.91
CA CYS A 329 3.98 18.29 -1.56
C CYS A 329 4.52 16.86 -1.40
N ALA A 330 4.33 15.99 -2.39
CA ALA A 330 4.90 14.64 -2.39
C ALA A 330 6.43 14.63 -2.26
N LEU A 331 7.12 15.54 -2.94
CA LEU A 331 8.58 15.73 -2.81
C LEU A 331 8.96 16.08 -1.37
N HIS A 332 8.28 17.08 -0.79
CA HIS A 332 8.56 17.49 0.58
C HIS A 332 8.22 16.38 1.58
N GLY A 333 7.08 15.71 1.43
CA GLY A 333 6.68 14.58 2.27
C GLY A 333 7.70 13.45 2.25
N GLY A 334 8.20 13.07 1.07
CA GLY A 334 9.25 12.06 0.92
C GLY A 334 10.58 12.46 1.57
N ASN A 335 10.87 13.75 1.64
CA ASN A 335 12.10 14.26 2.24
C ASN A 335 12.04 14.45 3.77
N ILE A 336 10.87 14.35 4.39
CA ILE A 336 10.70 14.49 5.86
C ILE A 336 11.59 13.49 6.61
N GLU A 337 11.63 12.24 6.15
CA GLU A 337 12.41 11.19 6.80
C GLU A 337 13.90 11.31 6.50
N SER A 338 14.27 11.59 5.25
CA SER A 338 15.67 11.66 4.81
C SER A 338 16.39 12.88 5.36
N GLY A 339 15.68 13.98 5.60
CA GLY A 339 16.24 15.27 6.01
C GLY A 339 17.08 15.97 4.92
N ASN A 340 17.13 15.41 3.71
CA ASN A 340 17.99 15.87 2.63
C ASN A 340 17.13 16.31 1.44
N GLY A 341 16.55 17.52 1.53
CA GLY A 341 15.69 18.09 0.50
C GLY A 341 16.39 18.81 -0.64
N ARG A 342 17.71 18.64 -0.80
CA ARG A 342 18.47 19.32 -1.86
C ARG A 342 18.90 18.35 -2.94
N ASN A 343 18.84 18.78 -4.20
CA ASN A 343 19.18 17.97 -5.35
C ASN A 343 18.41 16.63 -5.34
N THR A 344 17.11 16.71 -5.17
CA THR A 344 16.22 15.54 -5.16
C THR A 344 15.17 15.66 -6.25
N ALA A 345 14.74 14.53 -6.78
CA ALA A 345 13.59 14.45 -7.64
C ALA A 345 12.48 13.63 -6.96
N VAL A 346 11.23 13.89 -7.29
CA VAL A 346 10.10 13.00 -6.99
C VAL A 346 9.49 12.51 -8.30
N ILE A 347 9.18 11.23 -8.32
CA ILE A 347 8.25 10.64 -9.28
C ILE A 347 6.94 10.52 -8.53
N TYR A 348 5.96 11.34 -8.87
CA TYR A 348 4.62 11.26 -8.30
C TYR A 348 3.68 10.61 -9.31
N PHE A 349 3.19 9.42 -8.98
CA PHE A 349 2.14 8.71 -9.70
C PHE A 349 1.04 8.31 -8.72
N GLY A 350 0.01 9.12 -8.64
CA GLY A 350 -1.06 8.95 -7.65
C GLY A 350 -2.41 9.45 -8.14
N ARG A 351 -3.40 9.29 -7.27
CA ARG A 351 -4.82 9.53 -7.60
C ARG A 351 -5.26 10.98 -7.45
N TYR A 352 -4.48 11.85 -6.80
CA TYR A 352 -4.95 13.19 -6.42
C TYR A 352 -4.46 14.31 -7.33
N ALA A 353 -3.48 14.05 -8.18
CA ALA A 353 -2.97 15.00 -9.18
C ALA A 353 -2.47 14.29 -10.43
N ALA A 354 -2.17 15.07 -11.47
CA ALA A 354 -1.47 14.56 -12.65
C ALA A 354 -0.15 13.91 -12.27
N GLY A 355 0.21 12.82 -12.93
CA GLY A 355 1.51 12.19 -12.75
C GLY A 355 2.62 13.13 -13.22
N GLU A 356 3.66 13.31 -12.40
CA GLU A 356 4.69 14.31 -12.68
C GLU A 356 6.05 13.93 -12.08
N ILE A 357 7.14 14.29 -12.78
CA ILE A 357 8.49 14.28 -12.23
C ILE A 357 8.88 15.71 -11.91
N ILE A 358 9.14 15.99 -10.64
CA ILE A 358 9.58 17.29 -10.15
C ILE A 358 10.98 17.18 -9.58
N CYS A 359 11.81 18.17 -9.86
CA CYS A 359 13.16 18.28 -9.35
C CYS A 359 13.28 19.46 -8.38
N GLN A 360 14.10 19.29 -7.37
CA GLN A 360 14.51 20.35 -6.47
C GLN A 360 16.03 20.51 -6.52
N ASP A 361 16.49 21.72 -6.85
CA ASP A 361 17.91 22.04 -6.94
C ASP A 361 18.55 22.29 -5.54
N LYS A 362 19.86 22.56 -5.54
CA LYS A 362 20.61 22.90 -4.32
C LYS A 362 20.14 24.18 -3.61
N PHE A 363 19.40 25.03 -4.30
CA PHE A 363 18.82 26.28 -3.77
C PHE A 363 17.35 26.11 -3.34
N THR A 364 16.86 24.88 -3.30
CA THR A 364 15.46 24.54 -2.98
C THR A 364 14.42 25.10 -3.97
N ARG A 365 14.83 25.37 -5.22
CA ARG A 365 13.90 25.73 -6.28
C ARG A 365 13.34 24.44 -6.88
N THR A 366 12.04 24.40 -7.03
CA THR A 366 11.32 23.26 -7.64
C THR A 366 11.01 23.56 -9.10
N ASP A 367 11.26 22.60 -9.97
CA ASP A 367 10.96 22.67 -11.40
C ASP A 367 10.21 21.39 -11.83
N SER A 368 9.13 21.58 -12.59
CA SER A 368 8.38 20.52 -13.25
C SER A 368 9.16 20.06 -14.47
N PHE A 369 9.64 18.83 -14.44
CA PHE A 369 10.52 18.33 -15.50
C PHE A 369 9.78 17.53 -16.57
N LEU A 370 8.90 16.62 -16.16
CA LEU A 370 8.09 15.81 -17.04
C LEU A 370 6.69 15.65 -16.43
N VAL A 371 5.65 15.89 -17.21
CA VAL A 371 4.26 15.66 -16.83
C VAL A 371 3.71 14.50 -17.64
N LEU A 372 2.94 13.60 -17.04
CA LEU A 372 2.22 12.58 -17.80
C LEU A 372 1.25 13.23 -18.80
N PRO A 373 1.01 12.60 -19.94
CA PRO A 373 0.14 13.18 -20.95
C PRO A 373 -1.29 13.29 -20.43
N SER A 374 -1.96 14.39 -20.73
CA SER A 374 -3.39 14.52 -20.55
C SER A 374 -4.11 13.87 -21.74
N LEU A 375 -4.61 12.66 -21.53
CA LEU A 375 -5.41 11.95 -22.54
C LEU A 375 -6.77 12.63 -22.69
N PRO A 376 -7.43 12.50 -23.86
CA PRO A 376 -8.84 12.84 -23.96
C PRO A 376 -9.67 12.04 -22.96
N GLN A 377 -10.71 12.66 -22.38
CA GLN A 377 -11.52 12.04 -21.33
C GLN A 377 -12.35 10.84 -21.81
N THR A 378 -12.61 10.74 -23.11
CA THR A 378 -13.40 9.65 -23.68
C THR A 378 -12.66 8.91 -24.80
N GLY A 379 -12.92 7.61 -24.91
CA GLY A 379 -12.33 6.79 -25.96
C GLY A 379 -12.75 7.24 -27.37
N HIS A 380 -13.96 7.76 -27.54
CA HIS A 380 -14.38 8.36 -28.81
C HIS A 380 -13.47 9.52 -29.23
N GLU A 381 -13.07 10.35 -28.29
CA GLU A 381 -12.20 11.49 -28.59
C GLU A 381 -10.76 11.04 -28.85
N ILE A 382 -10.27 10.03 -28.12
CA ILE A 382 -8.97 9.39 -28.39
C ILE A 382 -8.95 8.90 -29.84
N ILE A 383 -9.96 8.12 -30.26
CA ILE A 383 -10.09 7.59 -31.62
C ILE A 383 -10.17 8.73 -32.63
N ARG A 384 -10.96 9.76 -32.39
CA ARG A 384 -11.12 10.91 -33.27
C ARG A 384 -9.79 11.62 -33.54
N LEU A 385 -9.02 11.89 -32.48
CA LEU A 385 -7.72 12.56 -32.61
C LEU A 385 -6.68 11.68 -33.31
N MET A 386 -6.63 10.38 -33.01
CA MET A 386 -5.74 9.45 -33.70
C MET A 386 -6.11 9.30 -35.19
N ALA A 387 -7.41 9.32 -35.54
CA ALA A 387 -7.89 9.22 -36.93
C ALA A 387 -7.54 10.46 -37.78
N THR A 388 -7.33 11.61 -37.14
CA THR A 388 -6.93 12.86 -37.83
C THR A 388 -5.43 13.12 -37.78
N GLY A 389 -4.68 12.33 -37.04
CA GLY A 389 -3.22 12.46 -36.84
C GLY A 389 -2.41 11.44 -37.66
N GLU A 390 -1.12 11.37 -37.33
CA GLU A 390 -0.15 10.46 -37.98
C GLU A 390 -0.49 8.98 -37.78
N GLN A 391 -1.28 8.65 -36.73
CA GLN A 391 -1.64 7.30 -36.36
C GLN A 391 -2.89 6.75 -37.10
N ALA A 392 -3.47 7.52 -38.04
CA ALA A 392 -4.71 7.17 -38.75
C ALA A 392 -4.65 5.80 -39.47
N ALA A 393 -3.52 5.51 -40.12
CA ALA A 393 -3.35 4.26 -40.88
C ALA A 393 -3.30 3.02 -39.97
N ILE A 394 -2.63 3.13 -38.81
CA ILE A 394 -2.55 2.02 -37.84
C ILE A 394 -3.88 1.82 -37.13
N LEU A 395 -4.57 2.90 -36.77
CA LEU A 395 -5.90 2.85 -36.18
C LEU A 395 -6.92 2.16 -37.11
N ALA A 396 -6.86 2.43 -38.42
CA ALA A 396 -7.74 1.77 -39.41
C ALA A 396 -7.49 0.26 -39.46
N LYS A 397 -6.23 -0.17 -39.50
CA LYS A 397 -5.86 -1.59 -39.45
C LYS A 397 -6.29 -2.25 -38.15
N PHE A 398 -6.07 -1.57 -36.99
CA PHE A 398 -6.48 -2.03 -35.68
C PHE A 398 -8.00 -2.25 -35.61
N LYS A 399 -8.79 -1.31 -36.14
CA LYS A 399 -10.25 -1.43 -36.23
C LYS A 399 -10.70 -2.64 -37.04
N GLU A 400 -10.03 -2.90 -38.17
CA GLU A 400 -10.36 -4.03 -39.07
C GLU A 400 -9.98 -5.37 -38.43
N SER A 401 -8.79 -5.48 -37.83
CA SER A 401 -8.26 -6.74 -37.32
C SER A 401 -8.75 -7.07 -35.92
N LEU A 402 -8.98 -6.06 -35.06
CA LEU A 402 -9.35 -6.20 -33.63
C LEU A 402 -10.60 -5.38 -33.29
N PRO A 403 -11.76 -5.67 -33.93
CA PRO A 403 -12.98 -4.88 -33.81
C PRO A 403 -13.51 -4.80 -32.35
N TYR A 404 -13.36 -5.88 -31.58
CA TYR A 404 -13.79 -5.88 -30.15
C TYR A 404 -12.97 -4.93 -29.29
N SER A 405 -11.63 -4.95 -29.40
CA SER A 405 -10.76 -4.01 -28.71
C SER A 405 -11.00 -2.55 -29.13
N TYR A 406 -11.25 -2.33 -30.44
CA TYR A 406 -11.61 -1.01 -30.94
C TYR A 406 -12.95 -0.52 -30.37
N GLN A 407 -13.97 -1.39 -30.30
CA GLN A 407 -15.25 -1.06 -29.70
C GLN A 407 -15.10 -0.76 -28.19
N ALA A 408 -14.37 -1.59 -27.46
CA ALA A 408 -14.09 -1.35 -26.05
C ALA A 408 -13.34 -0.02 -25.83
N LEU A 409 -12.34 0.28 -26.67
CA LEU A 409 -11.64 1.56 -26.64
C LEU A 409 -12.59 2.74 -26.88
N SER A 410 -13.57 2.62 -27.79
CA SER A 410 -14.54 3.69 -28.03
C SER A 410 -15.43 3.99 -26.83
N GLN A 411 -15.63 3.02 -25.94
CA GLN A 411 -16.52 3.10 -24.77
C GLN A 411 -15.81 3.52 -23.48
N ILE A 412 -14.47 3.54 -23.46
CA ILE A 412 -13.73 3.90 -22.23
C ILE A 412 -14.03 5.34 -21.83
N ASN A 413 -14.22 5.54 -20.54
CA ASN A 413 -14.36 6.85 -19.92
C ASN A 413 -13.28 7.03 -18.86
N LEU A 414 -12.36 7.94 -19.11
CA LEU A 414 -11.23 8.22 -18.22
C LEU A 414 -11.58 9.24 -17.15
N ALA A 415 -12.61 10.05 -17.36
CA ALA A 415 -13.08 11.07 -16.41
C ALA A 415 -11.92 11.73 -15.61
N ASP A 416 -11.80 11.37 -14.33
CA ASP A 416 -10.81 11.95 -13.42
C ASP A 416 -9.40 11.36 -13.57
N SER A 417 -9.23 10.27 -14.37
CA SER A 417 -7.95 9.55 -14.52
C SER A 417 -7.18 9.92 -15.79
N HIS A 418 -7.69 10.84 -16.61
CA HIS A 418 -7.16 11.15 -17.95
C HIS A 418 -5.71 11.70 -17.94
N ASN A 419 -5.22 12.25 -16.83
CA ASN A 419 -3.86 12.75 -16.66
C ASN A 419 -3.04 11.95 -15.61
N GLN A 420 -3.54 10.76 -15.25
CA GLN A 420 -2.91 9.84 -14.32
C GLN A 420 -2.33 8.63 -15.07
N LEU A 421 -1.38 7.95 -14.46
CA LEU A 421 -0.80 6.73 -15.01
C LEU A 421 -1.86 5.64 -15.16
N SER A 422 -2.77 5.55 -14.21
CA SER A 422 -3.90 4.62 -14.23
C SER A 422 -4.79 4.78 -15.47
N GLY A 423 -5.01 6.01 -15.95
CA GLY A 423 -5.74 6.27 -17.19
C GLY A 423 -4.99 5.77 -18.44
N LEU A 424 -3.69 6.04 -18.53
CA LEU A 424 -2.85 5.55 -19.64
C LEU A 424 -2.82 4.02 -19.68
N PHE A 425 -2.66 3.37 -18.53
CA PHE A 425 -2.63 1.91 -18.42
C PHE A 425 -3.98 1.28 -18.71
N ALA A 426 -5.09 1.90 -18.35
CA ALA A 426 -6.42 1.43 -18.67
C ALA A 426 -6.67 1.45 -20.20
N VAL A 427 -6.23 2.51 -20.90
CA VAL A 427 -6.28 2.56 -22.37
C VAL A 427 -5.40 1.47 -22.98
N ALA A 428 -4.19 1.29 -22.48
CA ALA A 428 -3.29 0.23 -22.92
C ALA A 428 -3.91 -1.16 -22.73
N ALA A 429 -4.49 -1.46 -21.57
CA ALA A 429 -5.20 -2.71 -21.30
C ALA A 429 -6.34 -2.97 -22.29
N THR A 430 -7.09 -1.92 -22.61
CA THR A 430 -8.20 -1.99 -23.58
C THR A 430 -7.69 -2.30 -24.98
N ILE A 431 -6.59 -1.69 -25.42
CA ILE A 431 -5.94 -1.97 -26.71
C ILE A 431 -5.46 -3.42 -26.76
N LEU A 432 -4.92 -3.96 -25.67
CA LEU A 432 -4.49 -5.36 -25.55
C LEU A 432 -5.67 -6.36 -25.52
N GLY A 433 -6.92 -5.89 -25.51
CA GLY A 433 -8.10 -6.76 -25.44
C GLY A 433 -8.36 -7.37 -24.05
N LEU A 434 -7.83 -6.76 -22.97
CA LEU A 434 -8.02 -7.23 -21.60
C LEU A 434 -9.34 -6.77 -20.96
N SER A 435 -10.16 -6.01 -21.68
CA SER A 435 -11.49 -5.61 -21.24
C SER A 435 -12.48 -6.79 -21.30
N THR A 436 -13.40 -6.84 -20.31
CA THR A 436 -14.50 -7.81 -20.32
C THR A 436 -15.81 -7.14 -20.73
N SER A 437 -16.80 -7.93 -21.15
CA SER A 437 -18.12 -7.41 -21.52
C SER A 437 -18.91 -6.82 -20.35
N SER A 438 -18.51 -7.09 -19.10
CA SER A 438 -19.28 -6.75 -17.90
C SER A 438 -18.67 -5.64 -17.03
N THR A 439 -17.35 -5.36 -17.13
CA THR A 439 -16.67 -4.38 -16.28
C THR A 439 -15.55 -3.67 -17.05
N ASN A 440 -15.71 -2.36 -17.22
CA ASN A 440 -14.70 -1.49 -17.83
C ASN A 440 -14.27 -0.36 -16.85
N SER A 441 -14.23 -0.65 -15.54
CA SER A 441 -13.70 0.34 -14.61
C SER A 441 -12.18 0.54 -14.83
N ILE A 442 -11.70 1.74 -14.61
CA ILE A 442 -10.27 2.08 -14.74
C ILE A 442 -9.42 1.18 -13.84
N GLN A 443 -9.89 0.90 -12.63
CA GLN A 443 -9.20 -0.01 -11.70
C GLN A 443 -9.10 -1.43 -12.24
N TYR A 444 -10.21 -1.98 -12.77
CA TYR A 444 -10.21 -3.33 -13.36
C TYR A 444 -9.22 -3.44 -14.54
N LEU A 445 -9.24 -2.46 -15.44
CA LEU A 445 -8.35 -2.44 -16.60
C LEU A 445 -6.88 -2.33 -16.19
N ASN A 446 -6.58 -1.50 -15.22
CA ASN A 446 -5.25 -1.40 -14.61
C ASN A 446 -4.80 -2.75 -14.03
N ASP A 447 -5.66 -3.36 -13.23
CA ASP A 447 -5.37 -4.64 -12.59
C ASP A 447 -5.20 -5.75 -13.62
N ALA A 448 -5.98 -5.73 -14.72
CA ALA A 448 -5.83 -6.67 -15.81
C ALA A 448 -4.47 -6.54 -16.53
N LEU A 449 -4.01 -5.30 -16.73
CA LEU A 449 -2.68 -5.05 -17.31
C LEU A 449 -1.56 -5.53 -16.38
N ILE A 450 -1.66 -5.24 -15.09
CA ILE A 450 -0.68 -5.66 -14.06
C ILE A 450 -0.65 -7.19 -13.98
N ALA A 451 -1.82 -7.82 -13.85
CA ALA A 451 -1.93 -9.28 -13.77
C ALA A 451 -1.37 -9.96 -15.03
N LYS A 452 -1.60 -9.37 -16.21
CA LYS A 452 -1.03 -9.89 -17.46
C LYS A 452 0.49 -9.75 -17.50
N ALA A 453 1.02 -8.62 -17.04
CA ALA A 453 2.47 -8.39 -16.94
C ALA A 453 3.15 -9.32 -15.94
N LEU A 454 2.50 -9.64 -14.80
CA LEU A 454 3.00 -10.59 -13.79
C LEU A 454 3.10 -12.04 -14.31
N GLN A 455 2.36 -12.40 -15.36
CA GLN A 455 2.48 -13.72 -16.01
C GLN A 455 3.78 -13.89 -16.78
N ASN A 456 4.45 -12.79 -17.15
CA ASN A 456 5.73 -12.84 -17.82
C ASN A 456 6.83 -13.34 -16.86
N SER A 457 7.24 -14.59 -16.99
CA SER A 457 8.33 -15.20 -16.22
C SER A 457 9.72 -14.73 -16.67
N GLY A 458 9.81 -14.06 -17.83
CA GLY A 458 11.05 -13.54 -18.39
C GLY A 458 11.30 -12.09 -17.97
N GLN A 459 12.56 -11.67 -17.92
CA GLN A 459 12.92 -10.27 -17.62
C GLN A 459 12.90 -9.34 -18.85
N LYS A 460 12.41 -9.83 -20.00
CA LYS A 460 12.38 -9.09 -21.26
C LYS A 460 10.97 -8.99 -21.78
N GLY A 461 10.54 -7.76 -22.08
CA GLY A 461 9.29 -7.44 -22.77
C GLY A 461 9.53 -6.86 -24.16
N HIS A 462 8.45 -6.63 -24.89
CA HIS A 462 8.50 -5.84 -26.12
C HIS A 462 8.80 -4.38 -25.78
N ARG A 463 9.65 -3.73 -26.55
CA ARG A 463 9.99 -2.33 -26.32
C ARG A 463 8.91 -1.41 -26.88
N VAL A 464 8.12 -0.82 -26.01
CA VAL A 464 7.10 0.18 -26.36
C VAL A 464 7.77 1.55 -26.50
N ASP A 465 7.40 2.32 -27.53
CA ASP A 465 7.96 3.65 -27.78
C ASP A 465 7.23 4.71 -26.93
N TYR A 466 7.99 5.34 -26.05
CA TYR A 466 7.59 6.54 -25.31
C TYR A 466 8.34 7.74 -25.86
N SER A 467 7.71 8.45 -26.80
CA SER A 467 8.30 9.62 -27.45
C SER A 467 8.04 10.89 -26.65
N LEU A 468 8.99 11.82 -26.66
CA LEU A 468 8.83 13.14 -26.05
C LEU A 468 7.90 14.02 -26.88
N ASP A 469 7.01 14.74 -26.21
CA ASP A 469 6.23 15.85 -26.75
C ASP A 469 6.37 17.09 -25.86
N MET A 470 5.99 18.25 -26.40
CA MET A 470 6.01 19.54 -25.71
C MET A 470 4.62 20.17 -25.79
N VAL A 471 3.92 20.20 -24.67
CA VAL A 471 2.58 20.81 -24.54
C VAL A 471 2.64 21.96 -23.54
N ASP A 472 2.22 23.15 -23.93
CA ASP A 472 2.25 24.37 -23.10
C ASP A 472 3.63 24.66 -22.46
N GLY A 473 4.70 24.34 -23.17
CA GLY A 473 6.08 24.52 -22.70
C GLY A 473 6.55 23.47 -21.68
N LYS A 474 5.75 22.46 -21.37
CA LYS A 474 6.10 21.32 -20.51
C LYS A 474 6.42 20.09 -21.34
N ARG A 475 7.41 19.31 -20.88
CA ARG A 475 7.72 18.01 -21.45
C ARG A 475 6.65 17.00 -21.05
N THR A 476 6.19 16.22 -22.03
CA THR A 476 5.22 15.13 -21.81
C THR A 476 5.51 13.97 -22.75
N ILE A 477 4.73 12.91 -22.66
CA ILE A 477 4.76 11.77 -23.58
C ILE A 477 3.80 12.03 -24.72
N GLU A 478 4.23 11.78 -25.96
CA GLU A 478 3.37 11.78 -27.15
C GLU A 478 2.45 10.56 -27.13
N TRP A 479 1.34 10.68 -26.42
CA TRP A 479 0.44 9.58 -26.14
C TRP A 479 -0.10 8.88 -27.39
N ALA A 480 -0.41 9.63 -28.45
CA ALA A 480 -0.98 9.07 -29.66
C ALA A 480 0.02 8.12 -30.36
N LYS A 481 1.30 8.46 -30.36
CA LYS A 481 2.37 7.61 -30.90
C LYS A 481 2.61 6.39 -30.03
N THR A 482 2.58 6.54 -28.70
CA THR A 482 2.68 5.41 -27.77
C THR A 482 1.53 4.43 -27.98
N LEU A 483 0.28 4.91 -28.06
CA LEU A 483 -0.89 4.05 -28.33
C LEU A 483 -0.84 3.42 -29.73
N GLY A 484 -0.37 4.15 -30.73
CA GLY A 484 -0.16 3.62 -32.10
C GLY A 484 0.90 2.51 -32.12
N SER A 485 1.97 2.65 -31.36
CA SER A 485 2.97 1.60 -31.16
C SER A 485 2.36 0.33 -30.54
N LEU A 486 1.54 0.48 -29.49
CA LEU A 486 0.81 -0.64 -28.89
C LEU A 486 -0.14 -1.33 -29.87
N MET A 487 -0.92 -0.55 -30.62
CA MET A 487 -1.81 -1.10 -31.67
C MET A 487 -1.01 -1.89 -32.72
N SER A 488 0.17 -1.38 -33.10
CA SER A 488 1.04 -2.08 -34.06
C SER A 488 1.52 -3.42 -33.53
N PHE A 489 1.89 -3.49 -32.25
CA PHE A 489 2.27 -4.76 -31.61
C PHE A 489 1.09 -5.73 -31.57
N CYS A 490 -0.11 -5.29 -31.19
CA CYS A 490 -1.30 -6.13 -31.13
C CYS A 490 -1.72 -6.73 -32.49
N LEU A 491 -1.30 -6.13 -33.63
CA LEU A 491 -1.53 -6.68 -34.95
C LEU A 491 -0.56 -7.81 -35.34
N VAL A 492 0.53 -7.98 -34.62
CA VAL A 492 1.62 -8.91 -34.99
C VAL A 492 1.88 -9.94 -33.89
N VAL A 493 1.63 -9.60 -32.65
CA VAL A 493 1.91 -10.44 -31.48
C VAL A 493 0.77 -11.43 -31.26
N ASP A 494 1.11 -12.70 -31.06
CA ASP A 494 0.15 -13.73 -30.70
C ASP A 494 -0.37 -13.56 -29.28
N GLU A 495 -1.54 -14.10 -28.98
CA GLU A 495 -2.16 -14.06 -27.65
C GLU A 495 -1.24 -14.61 -26.54
N SER A 496 -0.40 -15.60 -26.89
CA SER A 496 0.61 -16.20 -26.00
C SER A 496 1.77 -15.27 -25.62
N GLU A 497 1.91 -14.11 -26.26
CA GLU A 497 2.96 -13.12 -25.98
C GLU A 497 2.42 -11.79 -25.42
N LEU A 498 1.12 -11.72 -25.14
CA LEU A 498 0.52 -10.52 -24.54
C LEU A 498 1.07 -10.20 -23.12
N ASP A 499 1.53 -11.21 -22.39
CA ASP A 499 2.24 -11.04 -21.12
C ASP A 499 3.55 -10.25 -21.30
N LYS A 500 4.33 -10.56 -22.34
CA LYS A 500 5.56 -9.83 -22.70
C LYS A 500 5.27 -8.40 -23.13
N LEU A 501 4.14 -8.17 -23.80
CA LEU A 501 3.75 -6.83 -24.22
C LEU A 501 3.26 -6.00 -23.02
N ALA A 502 2.42 -6.56 -22.15
CA ALA A 502 1.98 -5.92 -20.92
C ALA A 502 3.16 -5.56 -19.99
N PHE A 503 4.09 -6.47 -19.81
CA PHE A 503 5.35 -6.22 -19.10
C PHE A 503 6.17 -5.12 -19.79
N GLY A 504 6.29 -5.18 -21.11
CA GLY A 504 7.04 -4.23 -21.94
C GLY A 504 6.54 -2.78 -21.81
N ILE A 505 5.24 -2.57 -21.62
CA ILE A 505 4.64 -1.25 -21.36
C ILE A 505 5.28 -0.63 -20.11
N MET A 506 5.34 -1.39 -19.02
CA MET A 506 5.86 -0.91 -17.73
C MET A 506 7.39 -0.80 -17.74
N ASP A 507 8.08 -1.79 -18.31
CA ASP A 507 9.55 -1.81 -18.40
C ASP A 507 10.08 -0.69 -19.29
N SER A 508 9.42 -0.41 -20.43
CA SER A 508 9.81 0.70 -21.32
C SER A 508 9.53 2.06 -20.70
N LEU A 509 8.44 2.19 -19.92
CA LEU A 509 8.17 3.43 -19.17
C LEU A 509 9.26 3.66 -18.09
N ALA A 510 9.63 2.62 -17.36
CA ALA A 510 10.70 2.70 -16.37
C ALA A 510 12.05 3.09 -17.00
N ASP A 511 12.37 2.55 -18.18
CA ASP A 511 13.56 2.91 -18.96
C ASP A 511 13.51 4.38 -19.41
N TYR A 512 12.37 4.82 -19.91
CA TYR A 512 12.16 6.21 -20.33
C TYR A 512 12.35 7.18 -19.16
N ILE A 513 11.77 6.89 -17.99
CA ILE A 513 11.92 7.69 -16.78
C ILE A 513 13.37 7.72 -16.30
N ALA A 514 14.06 6.59 -16.26
CA ALA A 514 15.46 6.49 -15.85
C ALA A 514 16.37 7.36 -16.72
N ASN A 515 16.19 7.31 -18.05
CA ASN A 515 16.94 8.14 -19.00
C ASN A 515 16.71 9.65 -18.77
N TRP A 516 15.51 10.05 -18.37
CA TRP A 516 15.23 11.44 -18.06
C TRP A 516 15.83 11.88 -16.72
N LEU A 517 15.85 11.01 -15.71
CA LEU A 517 16.53 11.29 -14.44
C LEU A 517 18.04 11.46 -14.62
N GLU A 518 18.67 10.67 -15.49
CA GLU A 518 20.09 10.85 -15.84
C GLU A 518 20.35 12.23 -16.47
N ARG A 519 19.47 12.70 -17.36
CA ARG A 519 19.57 14.05 -17.93
C ARG A 519 19.36 15.16 -16.90
N ILE A 520 18.49 14.95 -15.92
CA ILE A 520 18.33 15.88 -14.80
C ILE A 520 19.61 15.93 -13.98
N ASP A 521 20.20 14.76 -13.72
CA ASP A 521 21.45 14.65 -12.96
C ASP A 521 22.59 15.42 -13.60
N GLU A 522 22.77 15.34 -14.92
CA GLU A 522 23.77 16.10 -15.68
C GLU A 522 23.68 17.61 -15.43
N THR A 523 22.49 18.14 -15.13
CA THR A 523 22.24 19.57 -14.95
C THR A 523 22.18 20.00 -13.50
N THR A 524 21.64 19.16 -12.61
CA THR A 524 21.35 19.50 -11.21
C THR A 524 22.18 18.72 -10.19
N GLY A 525 22.71 17.57 -10.57
CA GLY A 525 23.44 16.66 -9.67
C GLY A 525 22.51 16.02 -8.64
N LEU A 526 21.69 15.01 -9.04
CA LEU A 526 20.70 14.38 -8.18
C LEU A 526 21.35 13.50 -7.10
N ASN A 527 20.92 13.67 -5.85
CA ASN A 527 21.35 12.85 -4.73
C ASN A 527 20.39 11.67 -4.46
N ALA A 528 19.10 11.87 -4.69
CA ALA A 528 18.07 10.87 -4.43
C ALA A 528 16.83 11.10 -5.30
N VAL A 529 16.08 10.01 -5.48
CA VAL A 529 14.78 10.01 -6.16
C VAL A 529 13.73 9.49 -5.19
N VAL A 530 12.70 10.29 -4.94
CA VAL A 530 11.54 9.95 -4.10
C VAL A 530 10.49 9.28 -4.96
N LEU A 531 9.94 8.15 -4.52
CA LEU A 531 8.73 7.55 -5.09
C LEU A 531 7.54 7.91 -4.20
N ALA A 532 6.48 8.47 -4.78
CA ALA A 532 5.27 8.85 -4.09
C ALA A 532 4.04 8.70 -5.01
N GLY A 533 2.91 8.30 -4.43
CA GLY A 533 1.66 8.07 -5.14
C GLY A 533 1.23 6.60 -5.15
N SER A 534 -0.07 6.39 -5.18
CA SER A 534 -0.69 5.05 -5.06
C SER A 534 -0.38 4.10 -6.21
N ASP A 535 0.01 4.60 -7.40
CA ASP A 535 0.33 3.75 -8.54
C ASP A 535 1.61 2.93 -8.34
N PHE A 536 2.45 3.27 -7.33
CA PHE A 536 3.58 2.44 -6.91
C PHE A 536 3.17 1.16 -6.16
N ALA A 537 1.88 0.95 -5.92
CA ALA A 537 1.35 -0.38 -5.59
C ALA A 537 1.41 -1.38 -6.76
N ASN A 538 1.71 -0.93 -7.98
CA ASN A 538 2.02 -1.78 -9.12
C ASN A 538 3.43 -2.37 -8.97
N GLU A 539 3.51 -3.63 -8.56
CA GLU A 539 4.77 -4.33 -8.28
C GLU A 539 5.70 -4.37 -9.51
N VAL A 540 5.15 -4.60 -10.71
CA VAL A 540 5.95 -4.69 -11.94
C VAL A 540 6.63 -3.35 -12.24
N LEU A 541 5.86 -2.26 -12.25
CA LEU A 541 6.41 -0.93 -12.51
C LEU A 541 7.44 -0.52 -11.45
N THR A 542 7.12 -0.77 -10.18
CA THR A 542 7.95 -0.40 -9.04
C THR A 542 9.27 -1.18 -9.05
N GLU A 543 9.23 -2.49 -9.31
CA GLU A 543 10.43 -3.30 -9.46
C GLU A 543 11.31 -2.84 -10.63
N ARG A 544 10.70 -2.53 -11.79
CA ARG A 544 11.44 -2.07 -12.96
C ARG A 544 12.07 -0.69 -12.75
N LEU A 545 11.35 0.24 -12.11
CA LEU A 545 11.91 1.53 -11.72
C LEU A 545 13.04 1.38 -10.71
N SER A 546 12.85 0.58 -9.67
CA SER A 546 13.87 0.30 -8.67
C SER A 546 15.14 -0.27 -9.30
N LEU A 547 14.99 -1.23 -10.21
CA LEU A 547 16.13 -1.84 -10.91
C LEU A 547 16.89 -0.85 -11.80
N ARG A 548 16.20 0.08 -12.49
CA ARG A 548 16.83 1.00 -13.45
C ARG A 548 17.35 2.26 -12.78
N VAL A 549 16.52 2.91 -11.98
CA VAL A 549 16.85 4.14 -11.26
C VAL A 549 17.84 3.87 -10.12
N GLY A 550 17.65 2.77 -9.40
CA GLY A 550 18.48 2.37 -8.26
C GLY A 550 19.95 2.04 -8.60
N LYS A 551 20.29 1.91 -9.89
CA LYS A 551 21.69 1.78 -10.33
C LYS A 551 22.50 3.05 -10.12
N ASN A 552 21.89 4.21 -10.36
CA ASN A 552 22.57 5.48 -10.41
C ASN A 552 22.15 6.41 -9.26
N PHE A 553 20.96 6.19 -8.67
CA PHE A 553 20.39 7.07 -7.65
C PHE A 553 19.93 6.30 -6.42
N THR A 554 20.02 6.94 -5.27
CA THR A 554 19.36 6.43 -4.06
C THR A 554 17.85 6.62 -4.20
N ILE A 555 17.09 5.54 -4.19
CA ILE A 555 15.63 5.60 -4.14
C ILE A 555 15.19 5.74 -2.70
N THR A 556 14.29 6.68 -2.45
CA THR A 556 13.70 6.93 -1.14
C THR A 556 12.18 6.83 -1.21
N VAL A 557 11.61 6.20 -0.18
CA VAL A 557 10.16 6.12 0.03
C VAL A 557 9.90 6.52 1.47
N ASN A 558 8.94 7.39 1.70
CA ASN A 558 8.56 7.71 3.07
C ASN A 558 7.77 6.53 3.66
N ARG A 559 8.40 5.80 4.58
CA ARG A 559 7.77 4.63 5.22
C ARG A 559 6.99 4.98 6.48
N GLN A 560 7.17 6.18 7.02
CA GLN A 560 6.39 6.66 8.16
C GLN A 560 4.99 7.12 7.74
N LEU A 561 4.81 7.47 6.47
CA LEU A 561 3.57 7.97 5.86
C LEU A 561 3.14 7.05 4.72
N GLU A 562 1.92 7.22 4.25
CA GLU A 562 1.40 6.51 3.09
C GLU A 562 2.00 7.08 1.79
N LEU A 563 2.00 6.26 0.75
CA LEU A 563 2.48 6.66 -0.58
C LEU A 563 1.66 7.82 -1.17
N ASP A 564 0.36 7.87 -0.82
CA ASP A 564 -0.58 8.87 -1.29
C ASP A 564 -1.56 9.22 -0.15
N GLY A 565 -1.70 10.48 0.21
CA GLY A 565 -2.54 10.91 1.33
C GLY A 565 -1.76 11.68 2.38
N SER A 566 -1.43 11.10 3.54
CA SER A 566 -0.74 11.81 4.63
C SER A 566 0.63 12.37 4.24
N ASN A 567 1.31 11.71 3.33
CA ASN A 567 2.51 12.20 2.66
C ASN A 567 2.29 13.59 2.01
N LEU A 568 1.17 13.79 1.31
CA LEU A 568 0.85 15.06 0.66
C LEU A 568 0.54 16.16 1.69
N SER A 569 -0.28 15.84 2.69
CA SER A 569 -0.66 16.79 3.75
C SER A 569 0.55 17.22 4.59
N ALA A 570 1.42 16.27 4.96
CA ALA A 570 2.66 16.57 5.66
C ALA A 570 3.61 17.43 4.81
N GLY A 571 3.75 17.10 3.52
CA GLY A 571 4.58 17.86 2.59
C GLY A 571 4.06 19.28 2.34
N ALA A 572 2.75 19.50 2.38
CA ALA A 572 2.13 20.81 2.22
C ALA A 572 2.55 21.81 3.33
N LEU A 573 2.91 21.30 4.53
CA LEU A 573 3.45 22.15 5.59
C LEU A 573 4.76 22.86 5.18
N TYR A 574 5.47 22.34 4.20
CA TYR A 574 6.74 22.89 3.69
C TYR A 574 6.59 23.69 2.38
N LEU A 575 5.38 23.78 1.84
CA LEU A 575 5.14 24.44 0.56
C LEU A 575 5.28 25.96 0.69
N LYS A 576 6.20 26.55 -0.08
CA LYS A 576 6.32 28.01 -0.19
C LYS A 576 5.18 28.55 -1.07
N MET A 577 4.10 28.98 -0.46
CA MET A 577 3.04 29.67 -1.18
C MET A 577 3.54 31.04 -1.61
N ARG A 578 3.57 31.32 -2.92
CA ARG A 578 3.80 32.67 -3.41
C ARG A 578 2.64 33.52 -2.92
N ARG A 579 2.93 34.55 -2.10
CA ARG A 579 1.92 35.59 -1.82
C ARG A 579 1.48 36.16 -3.16
N ARG A 580 0.20 36.03 -3.48
CA ARG A 580 -0.45 36.73 -4.58
C ARG A 580 -0.42 38.23 -4.34
#